data_3b8ad857dc27e9d748a9421938d45bf2
#
_entry.id   3b8ad857dc27e9d748a9421938d45bf2
#
_cell.length_a   1.000
_cell.length_b   1.000
_cell.length_c   1.000
_cell.angle_alpha   90.00
_cell.angle_beta   90.00
_cell.angle_gamma   90.00
#
_symmetry.space_group_name_H-M   'P 1'
#
loop_
_entity.id
_entity.type
_entity.pdbx_description
1 polymer ?
#
loop_
_entity_poly.entity_id
_entity_poly.type
_entity_poly.pdbx_seq_one_letter_code
_entity_poly.pdbx_strand_id
1 'polypeptide(L)'
;MKDEGDFGWLWGRRIILFSDSVDRFMMQFFCSEFKRPMQQPKPHTIASCSIPEFNLTFIHWHHAGSMTYRPEWWWMDDMEEIAFEERWDKYWTPMYDQVRGPNNRPDLILWQNGLWDQRAFWEAGEANHEIGVYPMGTRVRQLVWQEIRFAAARTRDFVERIQREFPGSPTMFRSMTMHRMSDATDASIYDLERLSRAIAAKAGHEVFEWGRMITSLSMLYKDKTHPGKGPASWLWGNMVLEYLARVGGAGDETRKPYFDGWDKCHDELVGWGGR
;
A
#
# COMPACT_ATOMS: atom_id res chain seq x y z
N MET A 1 -18.47 28.33 6.76
CA MET A 1 -17.14 27.75 6.52
C MET A 1 -16.34 28.82 5.82
N LYS A 2 -15.21 29.18 6.38
CA LYS A 2 -14.35 30.20 5.81
C LYS A 2 -13.52 29.57 4.71
N ASP A 3 -13.56 30.20 3.55
CA ASP A 3 -12.72 30.04 2.38
C ASP A 3 -12.55 28.58 1.84
N GLU A 4 -13.52 28.15 1.05
CA GLU A 4 -13.40 27.00 0.17
C GLU A 4 -12.18 27.13 -0.77
N GLY A 5 -11.62 28.32 -0.94
CA GLY A 5 -10.47 28.61 -1.77
C GLY A 5 -9.18 27.92 -1.35
N ASP A 6 -8.89 27.87 -0.05
CA ASP A 6 -7.58 27.36 0.42
C ASP A 6 -7.48 25.82 0.45
N PHE A 7 -8.60 25.10 0.48
CA PHE A 7 -8.64 23.63 0.54
C PHE A 7 -9.41 22.99 -0.62
N GLY A 8 -9.69 23.74 -1.68
CA GLY A 8 -10.41 23.24 -2.86
C GLY A 8 -9.75 22.01 -3.50
N TRP A 9 -8.42 21.92 -3.41
CA TRP A 9 -7.65 20.79 -3.88
C TRP A 9 -7.95 19.48 -3.13
N LEU A 10 -8.46 19.55 -1.91
CA LEU A 10 -8.81 18.40 -1.07
C LEU A 10 -10.28 17.97 -1.23
N TRP A 11 -11.12 18.87 -1.76
CA TRP A 11 -12.56 18.66 -1.81
C TRP A 11 -12.96 17.53 -2.76
N GLY A 12 -13.76 16.61 -2.26
CA GLY A 12 -14.36 15.55 -3.08
C GLY A 12 -13.42 14.40 -3.43
N ARG A 13 -12.23 14.33 -2.80
CA ARG A 13 -11.23 13.32 -3.15
C ARG A 13 -11.58 11.93 -2.64
N ARG A 14 -11.20 10.92 -3.43
CA ARG A 14 -11.38 9.51 -3.15
C ARG A 14 -10.04 8.80 -3.22
N ILE A 15 -9.62 8.22 -2.11
CA ILE A 15 -8.35 7.49 -1.99
C ILE A 15 -8.66 6.02 -1.77
N ILE A 16 -8.07 5.15 -2.56
CA ILE A 16 -8.19 3.70 -2.42
C ILE A 16 -6.87 3.13 -1.90
N LEU A 17 -6.97 2.24 -0.93
CA LEU A 17 -5.87 1.49 -0.35
C LEU A 17 -6.08 0.00 -0.62
N PHE A 18 -5.36 -0.57 -1.58
CA PHE A 18 -5.25 -2.02 -1.78
C PHE A 18 -4.11 -2.53 -0.92
N SER A 19 -4.38 -2.89 0.31
CA SER A 19 -3.32 -3.16 1.27
C SER A 19 -3.79 -4.03 2.43
N ASP A 20 -2.86 -4.32 3.34
CA ASP A 20 -3.11 -5.11 4.54
C ASP A 20 -3.53 -4.25 5.75
N SER A 21 -3.45 -4.86 6.94
CA SER A 21 -3.79 -4.22 8.19
C SER A 21 -2.93 -2.99 8.53
N VAL A 22 -1.73 -2.86 7.97
CA VAL A 22 -0.84 -1.73 8.25
C VAL A 22 -1.48 -0.43 7.77
N ASP A 23 -1.87 -0.34 6.50
CA ASP A 23 -2.52 0.87 5.99
C ASP A 23 -3.94 1.06 6.57
N ARG A 24 -4.64 -0.03 6.84
CA ARG A 24 -5.94 0.06 7.54
C ARG A 24 -5.81 0.76 8.90
N PHE A 25 -4.77 0.43 9.68
CA PHE A 25 -4.52 1.13 10.94
C PHE A 25 -4.08 2.58 10.72
N MET A 26 -3.25 2.85 9.72
CA MET A 26 -2.85 4.23 9.41
C MET A 26 -4.05 5.09 9.04
N MET A 27 -4.94 4.59 8.17
CA MET A 27 -6.21 5.23 7.85
C MET A 27 -7.07 5.45 9.09
N GLN A 28 -7.24 4.42 9.93
CA GLN A 28 -8.01 4.51 11.17
C GLN A 28 -7.48 5.61 12.11
N PHE A 29 -6.17 5.64 12.31
CA PHE A 29 -5.55 6.63 13.19
C PHE A 29 -5.63 8.03 12.60
N PHE A 30 -5.36 8.18 11.30
CA PHE A 30 -5.49 9.46 10.61
C PHE A 30 -6.91 10.00 10.71
N CYS A 31 -7.92 9.20 10.42
CA CYS A 31 -9.33 9.61 10.52
C CYS A 31 -9.74 9.98 11.95
N SER A 32 -9.16 9.31 12.95
CA SER A 32 -9.43 9.63 14.36
C SER A 32 -8.97 11.03 14.77
N GLU A 33 -7.98 11.62 14.10
CA GLU A 33 -7.54 13.00 14.33
C GLU A 33 -8.66 14.01 13.95
N PHE A 34 -9.47 13.66 12.96
CA PHE A 34 -10.67 14.42 12.57
C PHE A 34 -11.91 13.99 13.37
N LYS A 35 -11.75 13.18 14.42
CA LYS A 35 -12.86 12.62 15.21
C LYS A 35 -13.85 11.82 14.35
N ARG A 36 -13.37 11.17 13.29
CA ARG A 36 -14.16 10.34 12.39
C ARG A 36 -13.84 8.85 12.61
N PRO A 37 -14.85 8.04 12.96
CA PRO A 37 -14.63 6.60 13.12
C PRO A 37 -14.45 5.94 11.75
N MET A 38 -13.53 4.98 11.70
CA MET A 38 -13.46 4.04 10.60
C MET A 38 -14.65 3.09 10.67
N GLN A 39 -15.29 2.86 9.54
CA GLN A 39 -16.34 1.86 9.37
C GLN A 39 -15.74 0.60 8.75
N GLN A 40 -16.00 -0.54 9.37
CA GLN A 40 -15.55 -1.85 8.89
C GLN A 40 -16.62 -2.89 9.19
N PRO A 41 -17.51 -3.22 8.22
CA PRO A 41 -18.62 -4.14 8.43
C PRO A 41 -18.18 -5.56 8.78
N LYS A 42 -17.12 -6.05 8.13
CA LYS A 42 -16.53 -7.38 8.37
C LYS A 42 -15.01 -7.27 8.39
N PRO A 43 -14.32 -7.94 9.33
CA PRO A 43 -12.84 -8.03 9.32
C PRO A 43 -12.30 -8.49 7.96
N HIS A 44 -11.11 -8.04 7.60
CA HIS A 44 -10.38 -8.45 6.38
C HIS A 44 -11.14 -8.30 5.06
N THR A 45 -12.14 -7.39 4.99
CA THR A 45 -12.88 -7.10 3.75
C THR A 45 -12.66 -5.65 3.32
N ILE A 46 -13.60 -4.79 3.62
CA ILE A 46 -13.56 -3.37 3.29
C ILE A 46 -13.63 -2.57 4.58
N ALA A 47 -12.87 -1.48 4.61
CA ALA A 47 -13.03 -0.45 5.61
C ALA A 47 -13.06 0.93 4.93
N SER A 48 -13.75 1.88 5.53
CA SER A 48 -13.81 3.24 5.00
C SER A 48 -13.82 4.28 6.10
N CYS A 49 -13.38 5.47 5.74
CA CYS A 49 -13.50 6.65 6.57
C CYS A 49 -13.81 7.86 5.69
N SER A 50 -14.81 8.63 6.08
CA SER A 50 -15.16 9.89 5.42
C SER A 50 -14.94 11.06 6.35
N ILE A 51 -14.35 12.12 5.82
CA ILE A 51 -14.15 13.42 6.47
C ILE A 51 -15.07 14.41 5.74
N PRO A 52 -16.30 14.60 6.23
CA PRO A 52 -17.33 15.38 5.52
C PRO A 52 -16.96 16.83 5.31
N GLU A 53 -16.13 17.39 6.19
CA GLU A 53 -15.67 18.78 6.14
C GLU A 53 -14.92 19.09 4.84
N PHE A 54 -14.37 18.08 4.19
CA PHE A 54 -13.65 18.17 2.92
C PHE A 54 -14.26 17.28 1.83
N ASN A 55 -15.38 16.60 2.13
CA ASN A 55 -15.90 15.55 1.27
C ASN A 55 -14.82 14.50 0.86
N LEU A 56 -13.84 14.30 1.74
CA LEU A 56 -12.71 13.40 1.53
C LEU A 56 -13.06 12.01 2.04
N THR A 57 -12.81 10.97 1.22
CA THR A 57 -13.09 9.59 1.61
C THR A 57 -11.88 8.70 1.32
N PHE A 58 -11.48 7.96 2.34
CA PHE A 58 -10.55 6.86 2.25
C PHE A 58 -11.32 5.54 2.22
N ILE A 59 -10.92 4.64 1.34
CA ILE A 59 -11.49 3.31 1.21
C ILE A 59 -10.34 2.31 1.21
N HIS A 60 -10.33 1.46 2.23
CA HIS A 60 -9.36 0.38 2.34
C HIS A 60 -10.01 -0.92 1.85
N TRP A 61 -9.42 -1.53 0.84
CA TRP A 61 -9.73 -2.86 0.35
C TRP A 61 -8.65 -3.83 0.79
N HIS A 62 -9.00 -4.70 1.74
CA HIS A 62 -8.02 -5.63 2.29
C HIS A 62 -7.48 -6.55 1.21
N HIS A 63 -6.17 -6.48 0.98
CA HIS A 63 -5.44 -7.30 0.03
C HIS A 63 -4.62 -8.35 0.79
N ALA A 64 -4.98 -9.61 0.61
CA ALA A 64 -4.30 -10.74 1.27
C ALA A 64 -3.07 -11.24 0.48
N GLY A 65 -2.61 -10.44 -0.50
CA GLY A 65 -1.41 -10.72 -1.28
C GLY A 65 -1.64 -11.57 -2.51
N SER A 66 -0.56 -12.20 -2.96
CA SER A 66 -0.46 -12.86 -4.27
C SER A 66 -1.01 -14.28 -4.32
N MET A 67 -1.35 -14.89 -3.18
CA MET A 67 -1.77 -16.29 -3.13
C MET A 67 -3.09 -16.51 -3.87
N THR A 68 -3.24 -17.70 -4.46
CA THR A 68 -4.40 -18.06 -5.31
C THR A 68 -5.32 -19.09 -4.67
N TYR A 69 -4.92 -19.72 -3.59
CA TYR A 69 -5.69 -20.74 -2.90
C TYR A 69 -5.41 -20.67 -1.40
N ARG A 70 -6.27 -21.30 -0.63
CA ARG A 70 -6.14 -21.43 0.82
C ARG A 70 -5.49 -22.79 1.13
N PRO A 71 -4.19 -22.82 1.46
CA PRO A 71 -3.55 -24.05 1.90
C PRO A 71 -4.00 -24.40 3.32
N GLU A 72 -3.88 -25.68 3.69
CA GLU A 72 -4.28 -26.17 5.02
C GLU A 72 -3.56 -25.47 6.20
N TRP A 73 -2.33 -25.01 5.97
CA TRP A 73 -1.55 -24.27 6.93
C TRP A 73 -1.89 -22.77 7.02
N TRP A 74 -2.92 -22.28 6.29
CA TRP A 74 -3.33 -20.89 6.36
C TRP A 74 -3.96 -20.58 7.71
N TRP A 75 -3.42 -19.60 8.42
CA TRP A 75 -3.73 -19.33 9.85
C TRP A 75 -5.00 -18.51 10.11
N MET A 76 -5.68 -18.03 9.05
CA MET A 76 -6.87 -17.18 9.19
C MET A 76 -8.12 -17.94 8.78
N ASP A 77 -8.82 -18.49 9.74
CA ASP A 77 -10.05 -19.27 9.50
C ASP A 77 -11.26 -18.41 9.12
N ASP A 78 -11.24 -17.11 9.49
CA ASP A 78 -12.31 -16.16 9.21
C ASP A 78 -12.25 -15.53 7.80
N MET A 79 -11.23 -15.85 7.01
CA MET A 79 -11.05 -15.34 5.66
C MET A 79 -11.37 -16.42 4.62
N GLU A 80 -12.54 -16.31 4.00
CA GLU A 80 -13.03 -17.28 3.00
C GLU A 80 -12.32 -17.13 1.66
N GLU A 81 -12.14 -15.89 1.21
CA GLU A 81 -11.50 -15.57 -0.06
C GLU A 81 -10.05 -15.11 0.17
N ILE A 82 -9.10 -15.78 -0.46
CA ILE A 82 -7.67 -15.45 -0.41
C ILE A 82 -7.24 -14.76 -1.71
N ALA A 83 -7.61 -15.33 -2.87
CA ALA A 83 -7.24 -14.79 -4.16
C ALA A 83 -7.83 -13.38 -4.38
N PHE A 84 -7.01 -12.47 -4.91
CA PHE A 84 -7.47 -11.10 -5.13
C PHE A 84 -8.61 -11.03 -6.15
N GLU A 85 -8.69 -11.96 -7.09
CA GLU A 85 -9.77 -12.05 -8.08
C GLU A 85 -11.14 -12.24 -7.43
N GLU A 86 -11.23 -13.21 -6.52
CA GLU A 86 -12.46 -13.50 -5.77
C GLU A 86 -12.86 -12.32 -4.89
N ARG A 87 -11.87 -11.72 -4.23
CA ARG A 87 -12.07 -10.53 -3.38
C ARG A 87 -12.51 -9.33 -4.21
N TRP A 88 -11.95 -9.19 -5.42
CA TRP A 88 -12.33 -8.13 -6.35
C TRP A 88 -13.80 -8.20 -6.69
N ASP A 89 -14.24 -9.37 -7.12
CA ASP A 89 -15.62 -9.56 -7.58
C ASP A 89 -16.63 -9.49 -6.42
N LYS A 90 -16.30 -10.08 -5.28
CA LYS A 90 -17.21 -10.16 -4.13
C LYS A 90 -17.32 -8.87 -3.33
N TYR A 91 -16.19 -8.18 -3.09
CA TYR A 91 -16.15 -7.06 -2.16
C TYR A 91 -15.89 -5.71 -2.83
N TRP A 92 -15.05 -5.66 -3.85
CA TRP A 92 -14.57 -4.41 -4.41
C TRP A 92 -15.44 -3.89 -5.55
N THR A 93 -15.86 -4.75 -6.47
CA THR A 93 -16.77 -4.37 -7.58
C THR A 93 -18.06 -3.70 -7.09
N PRO A 94 -18.74 -4.20 -6.05
CA PRO A 94 -19.95 -3.54 -5.53
C PRO A 94 -19.73 -2.12 -4.99
N MET A 95 -18.49 -1.74 -4.73
CA MET A 95 -18.12 -0.42 -4.17
C MET A 95 -17.70 0.61 -5.24
N TYR A 96 -17.69 0.25 -6.52
CA TYR A 96 -17.15 1.11 -7.59
C TYR A 96 -17.78 2.50 -7.63
N ASP A 97 -19.09 2.61 -7.46
CA ASP A 97 -19.77 3.91 -7.49
C ASP A 97 -19.31 4.83 -6.36
N GLN A 98 -18.97 4.25 -5.20
CA GLN A 98 -18.49 5.02 -4.05
C GLN A 98 -17.05 5.50 -4.24
N VAL A 99 -16.22 4.70 -4.93
CA VAL A 99 -14.79 5.00 -5.11
C VAL A 99 -14.51 5.92 -6.29
N ARG A 100 -15.39 5.98 -7.27
CA ARG A 100 -15.21 6.84 -8.44
C ARG A 100 -15.39 8.32 -8.13
N GLY A 101 -16.24 8.67 -7.18
CA GLY A 101 -16.45 10.04 -6.76
C GLY A 101 -16.83 10.99 -7.90
N PRO A 102 -16.71 12.31 -7.67
CA PRO A 102 -17.09 13.33 -8.65
C PRO A 102 -16.31 13.26 -9.97
N ASN A 103 -15.06 12.78 -9.93
CA ASN A 103 -14.17 12.71 -11.10
C ASN A 103 -14.34 11.40 -11.90
N ASN A 104 -15.33 10.58 -11.55
CA ASN A 104 -15.56 9.25 -12.11
C ASN A 104 -14.35 8.29 -12.02
N ARG A 105 -13.40 8.60 -11.16
CA ARG A 105 -12.21 7.78 -10.87
C ARG A 105 -11.69 8.10 -9.48
N PRO A 106 -10.91 7.21 -8.86
CA PRO A 106 -10.11 7.54 -7.67
C PRO A 106 -9.09 8.64 -7.95
N ASP A 107 -8.87 9.50 -6.97
CA ASP A 107 -7.87 10.57 -7.05
C ASP A 107 -6.47 10.08 -6.68
N LEU A 108 -6.41 8.96 -5.93
CA LEU A 108 -5.17 8.26 -5.61
C LEU A 108 -5.48 6.79 -5.30
N ILE A 109 -4.64 5.91 -5.81
CA ILE A 109 -4.62 4.49 -5.45
C ILE A 109 -3.26 4.18 -4.82
N LEU A 110 -3.26 3.68 -3.59
CA LEU A 110 -2.09 3.07 -2.97
C LEU A 110 -2.25 1.56 -2.97
N TRP A 111 -1.24 0.84 -3.44
CA TRP A 111 -1.24 -0.61 -3.40
C TRP A 111 0.05 -1.15 -2.80
N GLN A 112 -0.03 -2.31 -2.19
CA GLN A 112 1.14 -3.05 -1.74
C GLN A 112 0.82 -4.55 -1.65
N ASN A 113 1.81 -5.37 -1.92
CA ASN A 113 1.89 -6.75 -1.46
C ASN A 113 2.71 -6.74 -0.19
N GLY A 114 2.33 -7.49 0.82
CA GLY A 114 2.99 -7.22 2.04
C GLY A 114 3.30 -8.41 2.92
N LEU A 115 3.05 -8.18 4.18
CA LEU A 115 3.37 -9.12 5.23
C LEU A 115 2.55 -10.43 5.13
N TRP A 116 1.40 -10.38 4.46
CA TRP A 116 0.60 -11.58 4.19
C TRP A 116 1.26 -12.48 3.15
N ASP A 117 1.83 -11.91 2.09
CA ASP A 117 2.64 -12.67 1.13
C ASP A 117 3.86 -13.27 1.82
N GLN A 118 4.56 -12.48 2.62
CA GLN A 118 5.72 -12.97 3.38
C GLN A 118 5.32 -14.17 4.25
N ARG A 119 4.22 -14.05 5.00
CA ARG A 119 3.74 -15.15 5.84
C ARG A 119 3.39 -16.38 5.02
N ALA A 120 2.67 -16.21 3.91
CA ALA A 120 2.30 -17.32 3.03
C ALA A 120 3.52 -18.02 2.44
N PHE A 121 4.53 -17.25 1.99
CA PHE A 121 5.79 -17.84 1.51
C PHE A 121 6.57 -18.53 2.63
N TRP A 122 6.56 -18.02 3.85
CA TRP A 122 7.18 -18.71 4.98
C TRP A 122 6.56 -20.09 5.20
N GLU A 123 5.24 -20.17 5.30
CA GLU A 123 4.54 -21.44 5.53
C GLU A 123 4.79 -22.43 4.37
N ALA A 124 4.65 -21.98 3.12
CA ALA A 124 4.92 -22.80 1.97
C ALA A 124 6.39 -23.24 1.87
N GLY A 125 7.30 -22.35 2.21
CA GLY A 125 8.73 -22.63 2.22
C GLY A 125 9.15 -23.63 3.29
N GLU A 126 8.58 -23.55 4.50
CA GLU A 126 8.80 -24.52 5.56
C GLU A 126 8.25 -25.90 5.16
N ALA A 127 7.02 -25.98 4.66
CA ALA A 127 6.44 -27.23 4.18
C ALA A 127 7.28 -27.89 3.08
N ASN A 128 7.80 -27.11 2.14
CA ASN A 128 8.70 -27.63 1.09
C ASN A 128 10.08 -28.06 1.62
N HIS A 129 10.57 -27.42 2.68
CA HIS A 129 11.80 -27.81 3.36
C HIS A 129 11.62 -29.15 4.10
N GLU A 130 10.53 -29.33 4.83
CA GLU A 130 10.22 -30.55 5.57
C GLU A 130 10.17 -31.79 4.67
N ILE A 131 9.69 -31.66 3.44
CA ILE A 131 9.68 -32.76 2.44
C ILE A 131 10.94 -32.81 1.56
N GLY A 132 11.97 -32.02 1.90
CA GLY A 132 13.27 -32.06 1.23
C GLY A 132 13.34 -31.38 -0.16
N VAL A 133 12.33 -30.60 -0.54
CA VAL A 133 12.34 -29.84 -1.81
C VAL A 133 13.31 -28.67 -1.74
N TYR A 134 13.32 -27.95 -0.61
CA TYR A 134 14.24 -26.84 -0.39
C TYR A 134 15.27 -27.16 0.70
N PRO A 135 16.51 -26.68 0.54
CA PRO A 135 17.58 -26.94 1.51
C PRO A 135 17.39 -26.21 2.84
N MET A 136 16.59 -25.11 2.85
CA MET A 136 16.32 -24.30 4.02
C MET A 136 14.88 -23.75 3.97
N GLY A 137 14.25 -23.61 5.13
CA GLY A 137 12.95 -22.94 5.25
C GLY A 137 13.03 -21.43 4.92
N THR A 138 11.94 -20.89 4.41
CA THR A 138 11.88 -19.49 3.92
C THR A 138 12.07 -18.44 5.01
N ARG A 139 11.81 -18.79 6.27
CA ARG A 139 12.01 -17.84 7.41
C ARG A 139 13.46 -17.41 7.62
N VAL A 140 14.42 -18.20 7.10
CA VAL A 140 15.85 -17.97 7.29
C VAL A 140 16.60 -17.68 6.00
N ARG A 141 15.90 -17.49 4.89
CA ARG A 141 16.49 -17.27 3.57
C ARG A 141 15.71 -16.28 2.72
N GLN A 142 16.29 -15.86 1.63
CA GLN A 142 15.61 -15.19 0.53
C GLN A 142 14.63 -16.13 -0.19
N LEU A 143 13.72 -15.58 -0.96
CA LEU A 143 12.85 -16.36 -1.82
C LEU A 143 13.67 -17.10 -2.91
N VAL A 144 13.29 -18.34 -3.19
CA VAL A 144 13.87 -19.06 -4.32
C VAL A 144 13.27 -18.59 -5.64
N TRP A 145 13.93 -18.93 -6.73
CA TRP A 145 13.54 -18.47 -8.07
C TRP A 145 12.08 -18.79 -8.44
N GLN A 146 11.59 -19.95 -8.05
CA GLN A 146 10.20 -20.35 -8.27
C GLN A 146 9.20 -19.47 -7.54
N GLU A 147 9.50 -19.14 -6.28
CA GLU A 147 8.70 -18.23 -5.45
C GLU A 147 8.71 -16.82 -6.03
N ILE A 148 9.87 -16.32 -6.43
CA ILE A 148 10.01 -15.01 -7.09
C ILE A 148 9.20 -14.95 -8.39
N ARG A 149 9.27 -15.98 -9.23
CA ARG A 149 8.50 -16.04 -10.48
C ARG A 149 7.01 -16.04 -10.22
N PHE A 150 6.55 -16.81 -9.24
CA PHE A 150 5.14 -16.83 -8.84
C PHE A 150 4.69 -15.45 -8.35
N ALA A 151 5.42 -14.87 -7.39
CA ALA A 151 5.12 -13.55 -6.87
C ALA A 151 5.10 -12.48 -7.97
N ALA A 152 6.07 -12.54 -8.92
CA ALA A 152 6.14 -11.61 -10.03
C ALA A 152 4.94 -11.70 -10.97
N ALA A 153 4.51 -12.92 -11.31
CA ALA A 153 3.34 -13.12 -12.15
C ALA A 153 2.08 -12.56 -11.47
N ARG A 154 1.83 -12.96 -10.24
CA ARG A 154 0.64 -12.57 -9.48
C ARG A 154 0.58 -11.06 -9.19
N THR A 155 1.72 -10.46 -8.83
CA THR A 155 1.78 -9.00 -8.61
C THR A 155 1.50 -8.23 -9.90
N ARG A 156 2.00 -8.71 -11.06
CA ARG A 156 1.66 -8.09 -12.35
C ARG A 156 0.18 -8.21 -12.66
N ASP A 157 -0.40 -9.40 -12.52
CA ASP A 157 -1.83 -9.61 -12.75
C ASP A 157 -2.68 -8.65 -11.90
N PHE A 158 -2.30 -8.46 -10.66
CA PHE A 158 -2.94 -7.52 -9.75
C PHE A 158 -2.81 -6.06 -10.20
N VAL A 159 -1.61 -5.62 -10.55
CA VAL A 159 -1.34 -4.26 -11.04
C VAL A 159 -2.06 -3.99 -12.35
N GLU A 160 -2.04 -4.94 -13.28
CA GLU A 160 -2.77 -4.84 -14.55
C GLU A 160 -4.29 -4.79 -14.32
N ARG A 161 -4.81 -5.48 -13.30
CA ARG A 161 -6.22 -5.36 -12.91
C ARG A 161 -6.53 -3.96 -12.41
N ILE A 162 -5.69 -3.37 -11.54
CA ILE A 162 -5.87 -1.98 -11.09
C ILE A 162 -5.92 -1.02 -12.28
N GLN A 163 -4.96 -1.11 -13.20
CA GLN A 163 -4.89 -0.22 -14.37
C GLN A 163 -6.10 -0.36 -15.29
N ARG A 164 -6.60 -1.57 -15.48
CA ARG A 164 -7.78 -1.85 -16.31
C ARG A 164 -9.07 -1.31 -15.70
N GLU A 165 -9.25 -1.47 -14.38
CA GLU A 165 -10.47 -1.06 -13.67
C GLU A 165 -10.51 0.45 -13.38
N PHE A 166 -9.34 1.08 -13.21
CA PHE A 166 -9.21 2.51 -12.89
C PHE A 166 -8.26 3.22 -13.85
N PRO A 167 -8.57 3.25 -15.15
CA PRO A 167 -7.69 3.85 -16.14
C PRO A 167 -7.46 5.34 -15.84
N GLY A 168 -6.20 5.76 -15.91
CA GLY A 168 -5.79 7.15 -15.67
C GLY A 168 -5.88 7.61 -14.21
N SER A 169 -6.17 6.72 -13.25
CA SER A 169 -6.05 7.06 -11.84
C SER A 169 -4.59 7.07 -11.41
N PRO A 170 -4.14 8.11 -10.70
CA PRO A 170 -2.82 8.13 -10.10
C PRO A 170 -2.65 6.95 -9.16
N THR A 171 -1.58 6.19 -9.36
CA THR A 171 -1.35 4.93 -8.63
C THR A 171 0.07 4.88 -8.12
N MET A 172 0.24 4.52 -6.85
CA MET A 172 1.54 4.38 -6.20
C MET A 172 1.67 3.02 -5.53
N PHE A 173 2.87 2.47 -5.61
CA PHE A 173 3.29 1.36 -4.76
C PHE A 173 3.67 1.91 -3.37
N ARG A 174 3.01 1.47 -2.32
CA ARG A 174 3.41 1.79 -0.96
C ARG A 174 4.53 0.84 -0.51
N SER A 175 5.71 1.40 -0.26
CA SER A 175 6.89 0.65 0.19
C SER A 175 6.57 -0.18 1.44
N MET A 176 7.08 -1.41 1.50
CA MET A 176 6.72 -2.35 2.55
C MET A 176 7.29 -1.94 3.91
N THR A 177 6.58 -2.29 4.96
CA THR A 177 7.09 -2.29 6.34
C THR A 177 7.64 -3.66 6.68
N MET A 178 8.54 -3.72 7.66
CA MET A 178 9.11 -4.99 8.14
C MET A 178 8.53 -5.38 9.49
N HIS A 179 8.56 -6.68 9.78
CA HIS A 179 8.29 -7.16 11.13
C HIS A 179 9.45 -6.82 12.07
N ARG A 180 9.12 -6.58 13.33
CA ARG A 180 10.07 -6.53 14.43
C ARG A 180 10.24 -7.89 15.10
N MET A 181 10.31 -8.96 14.32
CA MET A 181 10.46 -10.31 14.86
C MET A 181 11.93 -10.68 14.96
N SER A 182 12.30 -11.30 16.08
CA SER A 182 13.67 -11.76 16.32
C SER A 182 13.96 -13.17 15.79
N ASP A 183 12.91 -13.92 15.45
CA ASP A 183 12.96 -15.34 15.11
C ASP A 183 12.87 -15.63 13.61
N ALA A 184 12.82 -14.58 12.78
CA ALA A 184 12.81 -14.69 11.33
C ALA A 184 13.64 -13.57 10.72
N THR A 185 14.19 -13.82 9.55
CA THR A 185 14.86 -12.76 8.77
C THR A 185 13.84 -12.05 7.89
N ASP A 186 14.09 -10.76 7.62
CA ASP A 186 13.30 -9.99 6.66
C ASP A 186 13.76 -10.19 5.22
N ALA A 187 14.59 -11.22 4.94
CA ALA A 187 15.17 -11.44 3.62
C ALA A 187 14.08 -11.60 2.53
N SER A 188 13.02 -12.35 2.82
CA SER A 188 11.90 -12.52 1.88
C SER A 188 11.10 -11.25 1.64
N ILE A 189 10.96 -10.38 2.64
CA ILE A 189 10.26 -9.10 2.45
C ILE A 189 11.08 -8.13 1.59
N TYR A 190 12.41 -8.17 1.69
CA TYR A 190 13.28 -7.43 0.78
C TYR A 190 13.11 -7.88 -0.66
N ASP A 191 13.01 -9.19 -0.91
CA ASP A 191 12.76 -9.72 -2.25
C ASP A 191 11.41 -9.24 -2.81
N LEU A 192 10.34 -9.31 -2.00
CA LEU A 192 9.01 -8.83 -2.37
C LEU A 192 9.00 -7.32 -2.62
N GLU A 193 9.67 -6.54 -1.78
CA GLU A 193 9.81 -5.09 -1.95
C GLU A 193 10.51 -4.74 -3.28
N ARG A 194 11.66 -5.35 -3.55
CA ARG A 194 12.42 -5.11 -4.79
C ARG A 194 11.61 -5.50 -6.02
N LEU A 195 10.94 -6.65 -5.96
CA LEU A 195 10.07 -7.13 -7.03
C LEU A 195 8.92 -6.16 -7.30
N SER A 196 8.21 -5.74 -6.25
CA SER A 196 7.07 -4.84 -6.37
C SER A 196 7.48 -3.47 -6.89
N ARG A 197 8.64 -2.93 -6.47
CA ARG A 197 9.22 -1.71 -7.04
C ARG A 197 9.50 -1.81 -8.53
N ALA A 198 10.09 -2.92 -8.96
CA ALA A 198 10.38 -3.13 -10.38
C ALA A 198 9.10 -3.22 -11.23
N ILE A 199 8.05 -3.85 -10.70
CA ILE A 199 6.73 -3.94 -11.35
C ILE A 199 6.07 -2.56 -11.37
N ALA A 200 6.08 -1.83 -10.25
CA ALA A 200 5.56 -0.49 -10.15
C ALA A 200 6.22 0.46 -11.17
N ALA A 201 7.55 0.46 -11.23
CA ALA A 201 8.29 1.27 -12.19
C ALA A 201 7.93 0.93 -13.64
N LYS A 202 7.81 -0.36 -13.98
CA LYS A 202 7.38 -0.80 -15.31
C LYS A 202 5.95 -0.37 -15.65
N ALA A 203 5.07 -0.31 -14.66
CA ALA A 203 3.68 0.13 -14.79
C ALA A 203 3.52 1.66 -14.78
N GLY A 204 4.61 2.41 -14.58
CA GLY A 204 4.57 3.87 -14.45
C GLY A 204 4.01 4.36 -13.11
N HIS A 205 4.03 3.52 -12.09
CA HIS A 205 3.58 3.87 -10.75
C HIS A 205 4.72 4.47 -9.93
N GLU A 206 4.43 5.53 -9.21
CA GLU A 206 5.34 6.10 -8.22
C GLU A 206 5.45 5.21 -6.97
N VAL A 207 6.39 5.55 -6.10
CA VAL A 207 6.58 4.86 -4.81
C VAL A 207 6.22 5.79 -3.65
N PHE A 208 5.28 5.34 -2.83
CA PHE A 208 4.94 5.98 -1.57
C PHE A 208 5.88 5.45 -0.48
N GLU A 209 6.95 6.17 -0.18
CA GLU A 209 8.10 5.71 0.61
C GLU A 209 7.87 5.62 2.13
N TRP A 210 6.67 5.84 2.59
CA TRP A 210 6.35 5.83 4.02
C TRP A 210 6.79 4.55 4.73
N GLY A 211 6.52 3.37 4.16
CA GLY A 211 6.87 2.08 4.78
C GLY A 211 8.37 1.95 5.03
N ARG A 212 9.19 2.35 4.06
CA ARG A 212 10.65 2.37 4.19
C ARG A 212 11.12 3.30 5.30
N MET A 213 10.55 4.50 5.39
CA MET A 213 10.88 5.45 6.46
C MET A 213 10.53 4.91 7.83
N ILE A 214 9.34 4.34 7.98
CA ILE A 214 8.86 3.81 9.26
C ILE A 214 9.64 2.58 9.71
N THR A 215 10.09 1.74 8.80
CA THR A 215 10.91 0.57 9.12
C THR A 215 12.15 0.93 9.93
N SER A 216 12.77 2.08 9.66
CA SER A 216 13.92 2.59 10.41
C SER A 216 13.56 3.13 11.80
N LEU A 217 12.29 3.35 12.09
CA LEU A 217 11.79 4.01 13.30
C LEU A 217 11.03 3.01 14.19
N SER A 218 11.76 2.00 14.65
CA SER A 218 11.18 0.89 15.41
C SER A 218 10.39 1.30 16.65
N MET A 219 10.72 2.46 17.27
CA MET A 219 10.00 3.00 18.42
C MET A 219 8.57 3.45 18.09
N LEU A 220 8.24 3.62 16.83
CA LEU A 220 6.90 4.02 16.38
C LEU A 220 5.94 2.84 16.19
N TYR A 221 6.40 1.61 16.39
CA TYR A 221 5.55 0.43 16.31
C TYR A 221 4.80 0.19 17.62
N LYS A 222 3.50 -0.08 17.53
CA LYS A 222 2.66 -0.46 18.68
C LYS A 222 2.80 -1.94 19.04
N ASP A 223 3.16 -2.77 18.07
CA ASP A 223 3.41 -4.20 18.22
C ASP A 223 4.51 -4.66 17.24
N LYS A 224 4.68 -5.98 17.06
CA LYS A 224 5.73 -6.54 16.21
C LYS A 224 5.53 -6.23 14.71
N THR A 225 4.33 -5.84 14.30
CA THR A 225 3.94 -5.72 12.89
C THR A 225 3.46 -4.32 12.53
N HIS A 226 2.73 -3.69 13.44
CA HIS A 226 1.96 -2.49 13.10
C HIS A 226 2.57 -1.23 13.72
N PRO A 227 2.86 -0.22 12.92
CA PRO A 227 3.11 1.11 13.43
C PRO A 227 1.93 1.67 14.23
N GLY A 228 2.24 2.52 15.21
CA GLY A 228 1.27 3.04 16.15
C GLY A 228 0.61 4.34 15.70
N LYS A 229 -0.36 4.79 16.50
CA LYS A 229 -0.97 6.11 16.40
C LYS A 229 0.06 7.19 16.77
N GLY A 230 -0.04 8.35 16.16
CA GLY A 230 0.82 9.50 16.39
C GLY A 230 1.80 9.72 15.23
N PRO A 231 3.12 9.87 15.47
CA PRO A 231 4.07 10.27 14.42
C PRO A 231 4.02 9.39 13.16
N ALA A 232 3.83 8.07 13.30
CA ALA A 232 3.74 7.16 12.16
C ALA A 232 2.50 7.45 11.29
N SER A 233 1.32 7.60 11.92
CA SER A 233 0.08 7.88 11.21
C SER A 233 -0.02 9.33 10.71
N TRP A 234 0.59 10.28 11.42
CA TRP A 234 0.68 11.66 10.96
C TRP A 234 1.55 11.78 9.72
N LEU A 235 2.71 11.13 9.71
CA LEU A 235 3.56 11.11 8.53
C LEU A 235 2.83 10.48 7.33
N TRP A 236 2.17 9.33 7.53
CA TRP A 236 1.38 8.68 6.49
C TRP A 236 0.32 9.61 5.90
N GLY A 237 -0.48 10.22 6.76
CA GLY A 237 -1.53 11.14 6.36
C GLY A 237 -1.00 12.39 5.67
N ASN A 238 0.05 13.00 6.20
CA ASN A 238 0.68 14.18 5.60
C ASN A 238 1.25 13.89 4.21
N MET A 239 1.85 12.72 4.00
CA MET A 239 2.34 12.32 2.66
C MET A 239 1.19 12.15 1.65
N VAL A 240 0.04 11.60 2.09
CA VAL A 240 -1.16 11.53 1.23
C VAL A 240 -1.68 12.92 0.90
N LEU A 241 -1.80 13.80 1.91
CA LEU A 241 -2.27 15.17 1.71
C LEU A 241 -1.33 15.98 0.82
N GLU A 242 -0.01 15.85 1.02
CA GLU A 242 0.99 16.49 0.16
C GLU A 242 0.86 16.07 -1.30
N TYR A 243 0.64 14.79 -1.55
CA TYR A 243 0.39 14.30 -2.89
C TYR A 243 -0.88 14.93 -3.47
N LEU A 244 -2.00 14.92 -2.75
CA LEU A 244 -3.26 15.52 -3.21
C LEU A 244 -3.12 17.02 -3.46
N ALA A 245 -2.35 17.73 -2.65
CA ALA A 245 -2.05 19.15 -2.85
C ALA A 245 -1.29 19.39 -4.17
N ARG A 246 -0.28 18.57 -4.44
CA ARG A 246 0.50 18.68 -5.69
C ARG A 246 -0.37 18.45 -6.93
N VAL A 247 -1.17 17.38 -6.95
CA VAL A 247 -2.04 17.06 -8.11
C VAL A 247 -3.27 17.96 -8.21
N GLY A 248 -3.71 18.53 -7.09
CA GLY A 248 -4.86 19.44 -7.01
C GLY A 248 -4.53 20.89 -7.34
N GLY A 249 -3.28 21.21 -7.63
CA GLY A 249 -2.86 22.57 -7.97
C GLY A 249 -2.81 23.53 -6.78
N ALA A 250 -2.65 23.01 -5.55
CA ALA A 250 -2.51 23.86 -4.37
C ALA A 250 -1.23 24.72 -4.46
N GLY A 251 -1.40 25.97 -4.83
CA GLY A 251 -0.38 27.00 -4.71
C GLY A 251 0.58 27.20 -5.87
N ASP A 252 0.62 26.35 -6.88
CA ASP A 252 1.45 26.59 -8.06
C ASP A 252 0.98 25.70 -9.23
N GLU A 253 0.48 26.30 -10.29
CA GLU A 253 0.09 25.61 -11.53
C GLU A 253 1.25 24.88 -12.21
N THR A 254 2.48 25.20 -11.82
CA THR A 254 3.70 24.55 -12.33
C THR A 254 4.08 23.31 -11.58
N ARG A 255 3.44 23.01 -10.43
CA ARG A 255 3.75 21.81 -9.65
C ARG A 255 3.30 20.57 -10.42
N LYS A 256 4.29 19.83 -10.87
CA LYS A 256 4.06 18.50 -11.43
C LYS A 256 3.53 17.57 -10.35
N PRO A 257 2.65 16.60 -10.70
CA PRO A 257 2.18 15.60 -9.76
C PRO A 257 3.30 14.70 -9.20
N TYR A 258 4.47 14.73 -9.83
CA TYR A 258 5.64 13.97 -9.46
C TYR A 258 6.66 14.83 -8.74
N PHE A 259 7.36 14.24 -7.78
CA PHE A 259 8.54 14.85 -7.20
C PHE A 259 9.66 14.81 -8.24
N ASP A 260 9.89 15.91 -8.94
CA ASP A 260 11.00 16.10 -9.87
C ASP A 260 12.27 16.66 -9.19
N GLY A 261 12.28 16.66 -7.86
CA GLY A 261 13.38 17.16 -7.05
C GLY A 261 14.69 16.39 -7.20
N TRP A 262 14.65 15.15 -7.71
CA TRP A 262 15.85 14.42 -8.05
C TRP A 262 16.60 15.04 -9.22
N ASP A 263 15.89 15.47 -10.25
CA ASP A 263 16.50 16.17 -11.40
C ASP A 263 17.08 17.52 -10.94
N LYS A 264 16.34 18.26 -10.11
CA LYS A 264 16.83 19.48 -9.48
C LYS A 264 18.04 19.26 -8.58
N CYS A 265 18.00 18.26 -7.69
CA CYS A 265 19.14 17.90 -6.87
C CYS A 265 20.33 17.45 -7.71
N HIS A 266 20.09 16.70 -8.78
CA HIS A 266 21.13 16.28 -9.71
C HIS A 266 21.75 17.47 -10.42
N ASP A 267 20.96 18.39 -10.94
CA ASP A 267 21.42 19.59 -11.62
C ASP A 267 22.19 20.52 -10.68
N GLU A 268 21.72 20.66 -9.44
CA GLU A 268 22.45 21.40 -8.40
C GLU A 268 23.79 20.74 -8.03
N LEU A 269 23.82 19.42 -7.88
CA LEU A 269 25.04 18.67 -7.59
C LEU A 269 26.04 18.71 -8.74
N VAL A 270 25.58 18.62 -9.99
CA VAL A 270 26.43 18.73 -11.18
C VAL A 270 26.93 20.16 -11.36
N GLY A 271 26.10 21.16 -11.03
CA GLY A 271 26.49 22.58 -11.03
C GLY A 271 27.58 22.93 -10.01
N TRP A 272 27.69 22.18 -8.92
CA TRP A 272 28.73 22.36 -7.90
C TRP A 272 30.09 21.76 -8.30
N GLY A 273 30.09 20.77 -9.18
CA GLY A 273 31.31 20.15 -9.71
C GLY A 273 32.00 20.93 -10.85
N GLY A 274 31.40 22.02 -11.30
CA GLY A 274 31.88 22.83 -12.44
C GLY A 274 32.49 24.18 -12.11
N ARG A 275 32.93 24.44 -10.87
CA ARG A 275 33.68 25.66 -10.51
C ARG A 275 35.07 25.35 -10.02
#